data_ed4344cfa9db81d1d710563a1a1a5884
#
_entry.id   ed4344cfa9db81d1d710563a1a1a5884
#
_cell.length_a   1.000
_cell.length_b   1.000
_cell.length_c   1.000
_cell.angle_alpha   90.00
_cell.angle_beta   90.00
_cell.angle_gamma   90.00
#
_symmetry.space_group_name_H-M   'P 1'
#
loop_
_entity.id
_entity.type
_entity.pdbx_description
1 polymer ?
#
loop_
_entity_poly.entity_id
_entity_poly.type
_entity_poly.pdbx_seq_one_letter_code
_entity_poly.pdbx_strand_id
1 'polypeptide(L)'
;MSPLAMRNWVPQVWPLRPWKALNLTLLFFLLLLAPLTLCAQHFNGDKALNYAREFVAIGPRWPTSPGHLKAEQFLRDHLKHDNVEEDTFTANTPIGPVAMRNFIVRFPGKKDGVIVLSTHYETNYPLRTINFVGANDGASTTGLLMAIADQLRGKTLDGYSIWFVFFDGEEAIQTWSASDSTYGSRHLAAKWGRDGTLGKIKAFMLADMIGDKDLDIERETRSTGWLVDLVRQAAHKYGYDRYFFQTEEPVEDDHLAFLDRGVPSIDVIDLDYGPNNSYHHTAQDTLDKVSAHSLTIDGDVFLETIKEINQL
;
A
#
# COMPACT_ATOMS: atom_id res chain seq x y z
N MET A 1 -32.21 -80.31 -71.62
CA MET A 1 -30.96 -80.24 -70.85
C MET A 1 -30.33 -78.90 -71.09
N SER A 2 -30.44 -78.01 -70.10
CA SER A 2 -30.00 -76.63 -70.25
C SER A 2 -28.71 -76.39 -69.43
N PRO A 3 -27.66 -75.68 -69.86
CA PRO A 3 -26.45 -75.43 -69.14
C PRO A 3 -26.57 -74.22 -68.25
N LEU A 4 -26.05 -74.35 -67.05
CA LEU A 4 -25.91 -73.39 -66.00
C LEU A 4 -24.96 -72.22 -66.43
N ALA A 5 -25.46 -70.99 -66.33
CA ALA A 5 -24.63 -69.80 -66.52
C ALA A 5 -23.90 -69.47 -65.21
N MET A 6 -22.56 -69.41 -65.21
CA MET A 6 -21.74 -68.89 -64.12
C MET A 6 -21.81 -67.35 -64.15
N ARG A 7 -22.27 -66.79 -63.06
CA ARG A 7 -22.18 -65.34 -62.85
C ARG A 7 -20.80 -64.99 -62.25
N ASN A 8 -20.02 -64.22 -62.95
CA ASN A 8 -18.80 -63.59 -62.46
C ASN A 8 -19.12 -62.60 -61.42
N TRP A 9 -18.61 -62.73 -60.21
CA TRP A 9 -18.71 -61.79 -59.12
C TRP A 9 -17.49 -60.87 -59.17
N VAL A 10 -17.70 -59.56 -59.39
CA VAL A 10 -16.68 -58.51 -59.36
C VAL A 10 -16.82 -57.79 -58.04
N PRO A 11 -15.77 -57.69 -57.20
CA PRO A 11 -15.86 -56.92 -55.96
C PRO A 11 -15.92 -55.43 -56.27
N GLN A 12 -16.95 -54.74 -55.79
CA GLN A 12 -17.01 -53.29 -55.83
C GLN A 12 -16.04 -52.71 -54.78
N VAL A 13 -14.99 -52.05 -55.24
CA VAL A 13 -14.08 -51.29 -54.39
C VAL A 13 -14.70 -49.90 -54.16
N TRP A 14 -15.09 -49.61 -52.96
CA TRP A 14 -15.55 -48.29 -52.57
C TRP A 14 -14.36 -47.35 -52.50
N PRO A 15 -14.42 -46.11 -53.06
CA PRO A 15 -13.35 -45.13 -52.94
C PRO A 15 -13.32 -44.61 -51.50
N LEU A 16 -12.17 -44.76 -50.83
CA LEU A 16 -11.88 -44.09 -49.57
C LEU A 16 -12.04 -42.58 -49.74
N ARG A 17 -13.02 -42.00 -49.06
CA ARG A 17 -13.15 -40.55 -48.97
C ARG A 17 -11.92 -40.01 -48.26
N PRO A 18 -11.25 -38.97 -48.76
CA PRO A 18 -10.16 -38.32 -48.05
C PRO A 18 -10.74 -37.66 -46.79
N TRP A 19 -10.34 -38.13 -45.65
CA TRP A 19 -10.62 -37.47 -44.38
C TRP A 19 -9.99 -36.06 -44.43
N LYS A 20 -10.85 -35.08 -44.20
CA LYS A 20 -10.55 -33.67 -44.29
C LYS A 20 -9.42 -33.28 -43.34
N ALA A 21 -8.29 -32.87 -43.90
CA ALA A 21 -7.19 -32.24 -43.19
C ALA A 21 -7.54 -30.83 -42.66
N LEU A 22 -8.87 -30.55 -42.53
CA LEU A 22 -9.37 -29.18 -42.22
C LEU A 22 -9.48 -28.92 -40.72
N ASN A 23 -9.38 -29.95 -39.86
CA ASN A 23 -9.63 -29.75 -38.45
C ASN A 23 -8.38 -29.54 -37.58
N LEU A 24 -7.19 -29.88 -38.07
CA LEU A 24 -5.96 -29.66 -37.29
C LEU A 24 -5.49 -28.18 -37.35
N THR A 25 -5.68 -27.51 -38.47
CA THR A 25 -5.28 -26.10 -38.62
C THR A 25 -6.20 -25.17 -37.83
N LEU A 26 -7.51 -25.49 -37.73
CA LEU A 26 -8.41 -24.70 -36.86
C LEU A 26 -8.16 -24.88 -35.37
N LEU A 27 -7.76 -26.09 -34.92
CA LEU A 27 -7.38 -26.30 -33.51
C LEU A 27 -6.07 -25.57 -33.16
N PHE A 28 -5.11 -25.47 -34.09
CA PHE A 28 -3.86 -24.75 -33.86
C PHE A 28 -4.08 -23.23 -33.82
N PHE A 29 -5.03 -22.67 -34.61
CA PHE A 29 -5.38 -21.26 -34.56
C PHE A 29 -6.24 -20.89 -33.33
N LEU A 30 -7.07 -21.79 -32.81
CA LEU A 30 -7.83 -21.59 -31.57
C LEU A 30 -6.95 -21.64 -30.32
N LEU A 31 -5.82 -22.36 -30.34
CA LEU A 31 -4.83 -22.37 -29.26
C LEU A 31 -3.94 -21.11 -29.25
N LEU A 32 -3.80 -20.40 -30.41
CA LEU A 32 -3.07 -19.14 -30.50
C LEU A 32 -3.92 -17.91 -30.13
N LEU A 33 -5.24 -18.07 -29.97
CA LEU A 33 -6.18 -17.03 -29.56
C LEU A 33 -6.65 -17.19 -28.09
N ALA A 34 -6.07 -18.12 -27.32
CA ALA A 34 -6.24 -18.07 -25.89
C ALA A 34 -5.68 -16.71 -25.42
N PRO A 35 -6.49 -15.80 -24.83
CA PRO A 35 -5.93 -14.59 -24.28
C PRO A 35 -4.88 -15.05 -23.26
N LEU A 36 -3.63 -14.68 -23.51
CA LEU A 36 -2.63 -14.60 -22.45
C LEU A 36 -3.23 -13.61 -21.45
N THR A 37 -4.02 -14.10 -20.52
CA THR A 37 -4.31 -13.34 -19.30
C THR A 37 -2.95 -13.09 -18.68
N LEU A 38 -2.35 -11.94 -18.98
CA LEU A 38 -1.24 -11.43 -18.20
C LEU A 38 -1.81 -11.35 -16.78
N CYS A 39 -1.51 -12.38 -15.97
CA CYS A 39 -1.83 -12.32 -14.56
C CYS A 39 -1.09 -11.07 -14.06
N ALA A 40 -1.82 -10.05 -13.66
CA ALA A 40 -1.21 -8.87 -13.06
C ALA A 40 -0.33 -9.38 -11.92
N GLN A 41 0.95 -9.04 -11.94
CA GLN A 41 1.85 -9.46 -10.88
C GLN A 41 1.41 -8.71 -9.62
N HIS A 42 0.94 -9.45 -8.62
CA HIS A 42 0.57 -8.89 -7.34
C HIS A 42 1.78 -8.30 -6.61
N PHE A 43 1.49 -7.33 -5.77
CA PHE A 43 2.49 -6.78 -4.85
C PHE A 43 3.04 -7.88 -3.93
N ASN A 44 4.29 -7.76 -3.56
CA ASN A 44 4.93 -8.74 -2.68
C ASN A 44 4.72 -8.39 -1.20
N GLY A 45 3.56 -8.79 -0.66
CA GLY A 45 3.22 -8.58 0.75
C GLY A 45 4.11 -9.33 1.73
N ASP A 46 4.70 -10.48 1.33
CA ASP A 46 5.70 -11.16 2.18
C ASP A 46 6.93 -10.28 2.41
N LYS A 47 7.34 -9.53 1.41
CA LYS A 47 8.46 -8.58 1.55
C LYS A 47 8.11 -7.46 2.51
N ALA A 48 6.90 -6.89 2.40
CA ALA A 48 6.41 -5.87 3.32
C ALA A 48 6.33 -6.41 4.76
N LEU A 49 5.78 -7.61 4.95
CA LEU A 49 5.71 -8.27 6.25
C LEU A 49 7.11 -8.56 6.83
N ASN A 50 8.10 -8.88 5.99
CA ASN A 50 9.47 -9.06 6.47
C ASN A 50 10.06 -7.77 7.02
N TYR A 51 9.85 -6.64 6.34
CA TYR A 51 10.25 -5.32 6.86
C TYR A 51 9.51 -4.99 8.16
N ALA A 52 8.21 -5.21 8.22
CA ALA A 52 7.43 -5.02 9.45
C ALA A 52 7.97 -5.89 10.60
N ARG A 53 8.33 -7.15 10.34
CA ARG A 53 8.94 -8.07 11.33
C ARG A 53 10.27 -7.55 11.85
N GLU A 54 11.16 -7.08 10.98
CA GLU A 54 12.45 -6.51 11.36
C GLU A 54 12.25 -5.24 12.19
N PHE A 55 11.27 -4.42 11.82
CA PHE A 55 10.94 -3.19 12.52
C PHE A 55 10.33 -3.45 13.90
N VAL A 56 9.40 -4.39 14.03
CA VAL A 56 8.83 -4.86 15.29
C VAL A 56 9.89 -5.45 16.23
N ALA A 57 10.92 -6.10 15.68
CA ALA A 57 12.01 -6.66 16.48
C ALA A 57 12.85 -5.59 17.22
N ILE A 58 12.73 -4.33 16.85
CA ILE A 58 13.31 -3.18 17.57
C ILE A 58 12.67 -3.04 18.97
N GLY A 59 11.41 -3.45 19.09
CA GLY A 59 10.56 -3.24 20.27
C GLY A 59 9.82 -1.91 20.25
N PRO A 60 9.27 -1.48 21.41
CA PRO A 60 8.58 -0.20 21.52
C PRO A 60 9.45 0.99 21.11
N ARG A 61 8.86 1.93 20.35
CA ARG A 61 9.58 3.00 19.63
C ARG A 61 9.03 4.39 19.96
N TRP A 62 8.49 4.60 21.18
CA TRP A 62 7.93 5.91 21.55
C TRP A 62 8.99 7.03 21.47
N PRO A 63 8.62 8.27 21.17
CA PRO A 63 9.55 9.40 21.08
C PRO A 63 10.46 9.49 22.31
N THR A 64 11.76 9.71 22.10
CA THR A 64 12.84 9.73 23.09
C THR A 64 13.32 8.36 23.61
N SER A 65 12.70 7.26 23.25
CA SER A 65 13.14 5.92 23.67
C SER A 65 14.40 5.44 22.94
N PRO A 66 15.15 4.49 23.51
CA PRO A 66 16.21 3.81 22.75
C PRO A 66 15.69 3.07 21.51
N GLY A 67 14.44 2.60 21.55
CA GLY A 67 13.78 1.97 20.39
C GLY A 67 13.52 2.96 19.28
N HIS A 68 13.12 4.19 19.60
CA HIS A 68 12.92 5.26 18.63
C HIS A 68 14.22 5.59 17.87
N LEU A 69 15.35 5.74 18.57
CA LEU A 69 16.65 5.96 17.92
C LEU A 69 17.07 4.78 17.01
N LYS A 70 16.72 3.54 17.40
CA LYS A 70 16.98 2.36 16.57
C LYS A 70 16.07 2.33 15.34
N ALA A 71 14.82 2.77 15.46
CA ALA A 71 13.90 2.89 14.34
C ALA A 71 14.39 3.92 13.31
N GLU A 72 14.84 5.10 13.77
CA GLU A 72 15.49 6.06 12.89
C GLU A 72 16.73 5.47 12.19
N GLN A 73 17.57 4.73 12.92
CA GLN A 73 18.76 4.10 12.33
C GLN A 73 18.38 3.00 11.33
N PHE A 74 17.32 2.24 11.60
CA PHE A 74 16.78 1.25 10.68
C PHE A 74 16.36 1.89 9.36
N LEU A 75 15.61 2.99 9.42
CA LEU A 75 15.21 3.74 8.22
C LEU A 75 16.44 4.26 7.47
N ARG A 76 17.42 4.87 8.14
CA ARG A 76 18.67 5.33 7.51
C ARG A 76 19.40 4.20 6.79
N ASP A 77 19.54 3.05 7.43
CA ASP A 77 20.30 1.92 6.87
C ASP A 77 19.65 1.35 5.61
N HIS A 78 18.30 1.28 5.59
CA HIS A 78 17.57 0.74 4.45
C HIS A 78 17.41 1.74 3.31
N LEU A 79 17.36 3.03 3.61
CA LEU A 79 17.14 4.11 2.65
C LEU A 79 18.43 4.82 2.22
N LYS A 80 19.61 4.42 2.72
CA LYS A 80 20.91 5.10 2.53
C LYS A 80 21.35 5.29 1.07
N HIS A 81 20.75 4.55 0.14
CA HIS A 81 21.04 4.64 -1.30
C HIS A 81 20.01 5.45 -2.06
N ASP A 82 18.96 5.92 -1.37
CA ASP A 82 17.89 6.72 -1.95
C ASP A 82 18.14 8.22 -1.73
N ASN A 83 17.36 9.05 -2.39
CA ASN A 83 17.40 10.51 -2.16
C ASN A 83 16.56 10.82 -0.91
N VAL A 84 17.19 10.83 0.25
CA VAL A 84 16.56 11.01 1.56
C VAL A 84 16.85 12.41 2.11
N GLU A 85 15.81 13.08 2.60
CA GLU A 85 15.90 14.24 3.49
C GLU A 85 15.46 13.82 4.88
N GLU A 86 16.25 14.14 5.90
CA GLU A 86 15.88 14.08 7.31
C GLU A 86 15.39 15.46 7.75
N ASP A 87 14.07 15.59 7.94
CA ASP A 87 13.43 16.83 8.38
C ASP A 87 13.33 16.83 9.90
N THR A 88 14.35 17.42 10.55
CA THR A 88 14.46 17.49 12.01
C THR A 88 13.78 18.75 12.54
N PHE A 89 13.04 18.59 13.64
CA PHE A 89 12.36 19.69 14.31
C PHE A 89 12.26 19.44 15.82
N THR A 90 11.86 20.46 16.57
CA THR A 90 11.54 20.34 17.98
C THR A 90 10.05 20.57 18.18
N ALA A 91 9.35 19.55 18.64
CA ALA A 91 7.94 19.64 19.00
C ALA A 91 7.78 20.17 20.43
N ASN A 92 6.85 21.09 20.63
CA ASN A 92 6.43 21.51 21.97
C ASN A 92 5.35 20.53 22.45
N THR A 93 5.72 19.64 23.35
CA THR A 93 4.85 18.58 23.85
C THR A 93 4.46 18.78 25.31
N PRO A 94 3.46 18.08 25.84
CA PRO A 94 3.08 18.14 27.26
C PRO A 94 4.21 17.78 28.24
N ILE A 95 5.24 17.06 27.80
CA ILE A 95 6.42 16.73 28.63
C ILE A 95 7.60 17.68 28.40
N GLY A 96 7.38 18.76 27.64
CA GLY A 96 8.42 19.73 27.24
C GLY A 96 8.85 19.54 25.78
N PRO A 97 9.94 20.25 25.38
CA PRO A 97 10.45 20.15 24.02
C PRO A 97 10.99 18.75 23.72
N VAL A 98 10.53 18.12 22.63
CA VAL A 98 10.99 16.82 22.13
C VAL A 98 11.54 17.00 20.72
N ALA A 99 12.77 16.50 20.51
CA ALA A 99 13.34 16.43 19.15
C ALA A 99 12.68 15.27 18.38
N MET A 100 12.19 15.57 17.20
CA MET A 100 11.50 14.63 16.29
C MET A 100 12.09 14.74 14.89
N ARG A 101 11.82 13.73 14.06
CA ARG A 101 12.40 13.65 12.70
C ARG A 101 11.49 12.92 11.73
N ASN A 102 11.07 13.60 10.68
CA ASN A 102 10.47 12.97 9.52
C ASN A 102 11.56 12.50 8.54
N PHE A 103 11.31 11.39 7.84
CA PHE A 103 12.13 10.94 6.71
C PHE A 103 11.35 11.13 5.42
N ILE A 104 11.94 11.83 4.45
CA ILE A 104 11.33 12.08 3.14
C ILE A 104 12.21 11.45 2.08
N VAL A 105 11.69 10.46 1.35
CA VAL A 105 12.41 9.73 0.30
C VAL A 105 11.81 10.10 -1.05
N ARG A 106 12.65 10.48 -2.03
CA ARG A 106 12.17 11.02 -3.30
C ARG A 106 12.59 10.16 -4.49
N PHE A 107 11.61 9.72 -5.26
CA PHE A 107 11.78 9.07 -6.55
C PHE A 107 11.31 10.02 -7.66
N PRO A 108 12.23 10.52 -8.51
CA PRO A 108 11.89 11.52 -9.52
C PRO A 108 11.04 10.92 -10.64
N GLY A 109 10.03 11.66 -11.07
CA GLY A 109 9.19 11.38 -12.22
C GLY A 109 9.37 12.42 -13.33
N LYS A 110 8.83 12.14 -14.52
CA LYS A 110 8.93 13.02 -15.68
C LYS A 110 7.84 14.10 -15.72
N LYS A 111 6.68 13.85 -15.10
CA LYS A 111 5.59 14.83 -14.99
C LYS A 111 5.87 15.84 -13.89
N ASP A 112 5.44 17.08 -14.08
CA ASP A 112 5.52 18.12 -13.05
C ASP A 112 4.45 17.87 -11.97
N GLY A 113 4.89 17.53 -10.79
CA GLY A 113 4.06 17.24 -9.62
C GLY A 113 4.57 16.07 -8.81
N VAL A 114 3.91 15.84 -7.68
CA VAL A 114 4.31 14.84 -6.68
C VAL A 114 3.09 14.07 -6.20
N ILE A 115 3.20 12.76 -6.09
CA ILE A 115 2.31 11.91 -5.30
C ILE A 115 3.06 11.56 -4.02
N VAL A 116 2.46 11.82 -2.87
CA VAL A 116 3.04 11.49 -1.55
C VAL A 116 2.36 10.23 -1.02
N LEU A 117 3.17 9.26 -0.60
CA LEU A 117 2.74 8.11 0.21
C LEU A 117 3.33 8.30 1.61
N SER A 118 2.53 8.15 2.65
CA SER A 118 2.98 8.44 4.00
C SER A 118 2.48 7.42 5.02
N THR A 119 3.17 7.39 6.15
CA THR A 119 2.86 6.65 7.37
C THR A 119 3.61 7.27 8.53
N HIS A 120 3.26 6.93 9.78
CA HIS A 120 4.09 7.17 10.94
C HIS A 120 4.99 5.96 11.25
N TYR A 121 6.03 6.12 12.07
CA TYR A 121 6.97 5.03 12.37
C TYR A 121 7.23 4.80 13.86
N GLU A 122 6.85 5.75 14.71
CA GLU A 122 7.00 5.61 16.16
C GLU A 122 5.83 4.82 16.77
N THR A 123 5.84 4.66 18.08
CA THR A 123 4.75 4.05 18.86
C THR A 123 4.27 4.97 19.95
N ASN A 124 3.06 4.79 20.39
CA ASN A 124 2.33 5.60 21.36
C ASN A 124 3.11 5.78 22.69
N TYR A 125 3.40 7.03 23.07
CA TYR A 125 4.15 7.37 24.28
C TYR A 125 3.39 7.02 25.59
N PRO A 126 2.07 7.23 25.72
CA PRO A 126 1.29 6.78 26.87
C PRO A 126 1.45 5.29 27.18
N LEU A 127 1.69 4.46 26.16
CA LEU A 127 1.82 3.00 26.29
C LEU A 127 3.24 2.54 26.63
N ARG A 128 4.17 3.44 26.92
CA ARG A 128 5.59 3.15 27.22
C ARG A 128 5.83 2.23 28.43
N THR A 129 4.82 2.01 29.25
CA THR A 129 4.90 1.12 30.43
C THR A 129 4.49 -0.32 30.13
N ILE A 130 3.99 -0.58 28.92
CA ILE A 130 3.66 -1.91 28.42
C ILE A 130 4.53 -2.22 27.21
N ASN A 131 4.57 -3.49 26.81
CA ASN A 131 5.31 -3.89 25.61
C ASN A 131 4.44 -3.66 24.34
N PHE A 132 4.11 -2.40 24.06
CA PHE A 132 3.41 -2.00 22.83
C PHE A 132 4.43 -1.87 21.70
N VAL A 133 4.41 -2.81 20.76
CA VAL A 133 5.37 -2.84 19.65
C VAL A 133 4.79 -2.28 18.34
N GLY A 134 3.51 -1.92 18.31
CA GLY A 134 2.87 -1.33 17.16
C GLY A 134 3.14 -2.14 15.89
N ALA A 135 2.68 -3.39 15.85
CA ALA A 135 2.97 -4.27 14.71
C ALA A 135 2.09 -3.93 13.50
N ASN A 136 0.82 -3.61 13.75
CA ASN A 136 -0.07 -3.02 12.75
C ASN A 136 0.08 -1.50 12.74
N ASP A 137 0.11 -0.92 13.91
CA ASP A 137 0.18 0.49 14.20
C ASP A 137 1.61 1.02 14.04
N GLY A 138 1.88 1.52 12.85
CA GLY A 138 3.13 2.07 12.33
C GLY A 138 4.11 1.06 11.69
N ALA A 139 4.21 -0.21 12.14
CA ALA A 139 5.20 -1.11 11.55
C ALA A 139 4.71 -1.78 10.25
N SER A 140 3.43 -2.15 10.14
CA SER A 140 2.85 -2.73 8.93
C SER A 140 2.99 -1.79 7.73
N THR A 141 2.65 -0.54 7.93
CA THR A 141 2.66 0.55 6.94
C THR A 141 4.08 1.00 6.60
N THR A 142 4.98 1.11 7.60
CA THR A 142 6.42 1.30 7.35
C THR A 142 6.95 0.19 6.45
N GLY A 143 6.61 -1.07 6.72
CA GLY A 143 7.02 -2.22 5.91
C GLY A 143 6.46 -2.17 4.49
N LEU A 144 5.20 -1.76 4.32
CA LEU A 144 4.58 -1.57 3.01
C LEU A 144 5.32 -0.51 2.20
N LEU A 145 5.51 0.69 2.76
CA LEU A 145 6.16 1.80 2.06
C LEU A 145 7.60 1.44 1.67
N MET A 146 8.35 0.77 2.53
CA MET A 146 9.71 0.28 2.21
C MET A 146 9.71 -0.72 1.05
N ALA A 147 8.76 -1.65 1.03
CA ALA A 147 8.64 -2.64 -0.04
C ALA A 147 8.21 -2.01 -1.38
N ILE A 148 7.37 -0.96 -1.36
CA ILE A 148 7.03 -0.16 -2.55
C ILE A 148 8.27 0.63 -3.01
N ALA A 149 9.01 1.28 -2.12
CA ALA A 149 10.24 2.01 -2.44
C ALA A 149 11.25 1.11 -3.16
N ASP A 150 11.42 -0.13 -2.70
CA ASP A 150 12.28 -1.12 -3.36
C ASP A 150 11.87 -1.40 -4.81
N GLN A 151 10.58 -1.40 -5.11
CA GLN A 151 10.10 -1.59 -6.47
C GLN A 151 10.41 -0.40 -7.39
N LEU A 152 10.59 0.78 -6.83
CA LEU A 152 10.88 2.01 -7.58
C LEU A 152 12.37 2.23 -7.81
N ARG A 153 13.24 1.62 -6.99
CA ARG A 153 14.70 1.79 -7.11
C ARG A 153 15.19 1.39 -8.49
N GLY A 154 16.01 2.27 -9.07
CA GLY A 154 16.59 2.05 -10.39
C GLY A 154 15.62 2.20 -11.56
N LYS A 155 14.36 2.56 -11.31
CA LYS A 155 13.38 2.81 -12.37
C LYS A 155 13.28 4.31 -12.68
N THR A 156 13.04 4.60 -13.95
CA THR A 156 12.60 5.94 -14.37
C THR A 156 11.08 5.97 -14.36
N LEU A 157 10.50 6.89 -13.58
CA LEU A 157 9.04 7.04 -13.49
C LEU A 157 8.55 7.93 -14.64
N ASP A 158 7.67 7.42 -15.48
CA ASP A 158 7.07 8.19 -16.59
C ASP A 158 5.97 9.17 -16.10
N GLY A 159 5.46 8.96 -14.88
CA GLY A 159 4.45 9.78 -14.22
C GLY A 159 5.02 10.91 -13.35
N TYR A 160 4.24 11.29 -12.34
CA TYR A 160 4.66 12.23 -11.30
C TYR A 160 5.79 11.64 -10.45
N SER A 161 6.55 12.52 -9.78
CA SER A 161 7.48 12.10 -8.74
C SER A 161 6.72 11.41 -7.60
N ILE A 162 7.30 10.37 -7.03
CA ILE A 162 6.73 9.68 -5.87
C ILE A 162 7.62 9.97 -4.66
N TRP A 163 7.03 10.53 -3.61
CA TRP A 163 7.71 10.78 -2.36
C TRP A 163 7.11 9.91 -1.27
N PHE A 164 7.97 9.29 -0.47
CA PHE A 164 7.56 8.61 0.75
C PHE A 164 7.87 9.49 1.93
N VAL A 165 6.95 9.56 2.89
CA VAL A 165 7.14 10.29 4.13
C VAL A 165 6.86 9.34 5.30
N PHE A 166 7.86 9.16 6.15
CA PHE A 166 7.72 8.48 7.43
C PHE A 166 7.68 9.56 8.50
N PHE A 167 6.52 9.76 9.09
CA PHE A 167 6.30 10.78 10.11
C PHE A 167 6.78 10.33 11.48
N ASP A 168 7.23 11.29 12.28
CA ASP A 168 7.54 11.13 13.69
C ASP A 168 6.54 11.92 14.52
N GLY A 169 6.06 11.33 15.60
CA GLY A 169 5.15 11.99 16.52
C GLY A 169 3.75 12.19 15.92
N GLU A 170 3.22 11.21 15.23
CA GLU A 170 1.81 11.11 14.92
C GLU A 170 1.04 10.91 16.22
N GLU A 171 1.48 9.98 17.02
CA GLU A 171 0.91 9.57 18.29
C GLU A 171 0.97 10.64 19.39
N ALA A 172 -0.04 10.65 20.24
CA ALA A 172 -0.10 11.57 21.36
C ALA A 172 0.99 11.28 22.41
N ILE A 173 1.48 12.34 23.06
CA ILE A 173 2.41 12.23 24.19
C ILE A 173 1.66 12.04 25.53
N GLN A 174 0.47 12.59 25.67
CA GLN A 174 -0.40 12.40 26.84
C GLN A 174 -1.82 12.02 26.44
N THR A 175 -2.49 12.87 25.68
CA THR A 175 -3.88 12.69 25.31
C THR A 175 -4.10 13.26 23.93
N TRP A 176 -4.69 12.46 23.05
CA TRP A 176 -4.98 12.87 21.69
C TRP A 176 -5.76 14.19 21.62
N SER A 177 -5.22 15.12 20.89
CA SER A 177 -5.82 16.44 20.67
C SER A 177 -5.12 17.16 19.52
N ALA A 178 -5.73 18.20 18.99
CA ALA A 178 -5.15 19.03 17.93
C ALA A 178 -3.77 19.65 18.28
N SER A 179 -3.37 19.66 19.55
CA SER A 179 -2.05 20.15 19.99
C SER A 179 -1.12 19.03 20.49
N ASP A 180 -1.63 17.85 20.74
CA ASP A 180 -0.88 16.70 21.27
C ASP A 180 -1.12 15.46 20.42
N SER A 181 -0.79 15.55 19.15
CA SER A 181 -0.74 14.49 18.14
C SER A 181 -0.19 15.05 16.81
N THR A 182 0.04 14.21 15.84
CA THR A 182 0.37 14.55 14.44
C THR A 182 1.45 15.65 14.32
N TYR A 183 2.45 15.62 15.21
CA TYR A 183 3.48 16.66 15.28
C TYR A 183 4.30 16.74 13.99
N GLY A 184 4.67 15.58 13.42
CA GLY A 184 5.48 15.49 12.22
C GLY A 184 4.78 16.03 10.99
N SER A 185 3.56 15.60 10.76
CA SER A 185 2.78 16.05 9.60
C SER A 185 2.40 17.51 9.68
N ARG A 186 2.00 18.00 10.87
CA ARG A 186 1.73 19.43 11.07
C ARG A 186 2.96 20.31 10.83
N HIS A 187 4.14 19.85 11.30
CA HIS A 187 5.41 20.53 11.04
C HIS A 187 5.72 20.56 9.55
N LEU A 188 5.68 19.42 8.89
CA LEU A 188 6.04 19.28 7.48
C LEU A 188 5.06 20.03 6.56
N ALA A 189 3.75 19.94 6.81
CA ALA A 189 2.74 20.67 6.06
C ALA A 189 2.93 22.20 6.18
N ALA A 190 3.27 22.68 7.38
CA ALA A 190 3.60 24.10 7.58
C ALA A 190 4.90 24.50 6.87
N LYS A 191 5.95 23.67 6.87
CA LYS A 191 7.20 23.88 6.13
C LYS A 191 6.94 23.96 4.63
N TRP A 192 6.26 22.96 4.08
CA TRP A 192 5.93 22.87 2.65
C TRP A 192 4.93 23.93 2.17
N GLY A 193 4.12 24.47 3.09
CA GLY A 193 3.28 25.63 2.81
C GLY A 193 4.10 26.90 2.62
N ARG A 194 5.15 27.10 3.42
CA ARG A 194 6.03 28.29 3.34
C ARG A 194 6.93 28.28 2.11
N ASP A 195 7.40 27.11 1.68
CA ASP A 195 8.32 26.98 0.54
C ASP A 195 7.64 26.70 -0.80
N GLY A 196 6.30 26.58 -0.80
CA GLY A 196 5.48 26.35 -1.99
C GLY A 196 5.41 24.91 -2.46
N THR A 197 5.96 23.96 -1.71
CA THR A 197 5.93 22.52 -2.05
C THR A 197 4.51 21.96 -2.08
N LEU A 198 3.61 22.43 -1.19
CA LEU A 198 2.21 21.96 -1.17
C LEU A 198 1.53 22.10 -2.54
N GLY A 199 1.80 23.18 -3.28
CA GLY A 199 1.22 23.42 -4.60
C GLY A 199 1.66 22.42 -5.68
N LYS A 200 2.69 21.61 -5.41
CA LYS A 200 3.17 20.56 -6.32
C LYS A 200 2.53 19.21 -6.05
N ILE A 201 1.92 19.02 -4.88
CA ILE A 201 1.34 17.73 -4.47
C ILE A 201 0.02 17.52 -5.21
N LYS A 202 -0.05 16.46 -6.00
CA LYS A 202 -1.24 16.06 -6.75
C LYS A 202 -2.16 15.17 -5.93
N ALA A 203 -1.57 14.33 -5.08
CA ALA A 203 -2.28 13.48 -4.14
C ALA A 203 -1.37 13.18 -2.93
N PHE A 204 -1.96 13.16 -1.76
CA PHE A 204 -1.36 12.72 -0.52
C PHE A 204 -2.14 11.50 -0.02
N MET A 205 -1.47 10.37 0.13
CA MET A 205 -2.07 9.11 0.53
C MET A 205 -1.38 8.66 1.82
N LEU A 206 -2.12 8.69 2.91
CA LEU A 206 -1.71 8.13 4.19
C LEU A 206 -2.08 6.64 4.22
N ALA A 207 -1.23 5.84 4.82
CA ALA A 207 -1.49 4.47 5.18
C ALA A 207 -1.32 4.32 6.68
N ASP A 208 -2.36 3.83 7.36
CA ASP A 208 -2.30 3.52 8.77
C ASP A 208 -3.06 2.23 9.08
N MET A 209 -2.46 1.38 9.97
CA MET A 209 -3.02 0.14 10.49
C MET A 209 -3.52 -0.88 9.45
N ILE A 210 -3.00 -0.89 8.22
CA ILE A 210 -3.47 -1.67 7.07
C ILE A 210 -3.01 -3.13 7.02
N GLY A 211 -2.41 -3.64 8.07
CA GLY A 211 -1.85 -5.01 8.07
C GLY A 211 -2.73 -6.05 8.74
N ASP A 212 -3.89 -5.71 9.29
CA ASP A 212 -4.75 -6.66 10.01
C ASP A 212 -5.10 -7.87 9.13
N LYS A 213 -5.10 -9.04 9.74
CA LYS A 213 -5.53 -10.29 9.06
C LYS A 213 -6.98 -10.26 8.62
N ASP A 214 -7.81 -9.56 9.37
CA ASP A 214 -9.24 -9.39 9.12
C ASP A 214 -9.53 -8.02 8.47
N LEU A 215 -8.66 -7.57 7.57
CA LEU A 215 -8.65 -6.27 6.91
C LEU A 215 -10.04 -5.75 6.52
N ASP A 216 -10.37 -4.54 6.99
CA ASP A 216 -11.60 -3.79 6.66
C ASP A 216 -11.32 -2.27 6.63
N ILE A 217 -10.81 -1.79 5.50
CA ILE A 217 -10.47 -0.37 5.33
C ILE A 217 -11.73 0.48 5.35
N GLU A 218 -11.87 1.34 6.36
CA GLU A 218 -12.98 2.28 6.46
C GLU A 218 -12.81 3.45 5.49
N ARG A 219 -13.92 4.04 5.12
CA ARG A 219 -13.93 5.31 4.41
C ARG A 219 -13.79 6.45 5.41
N GLU A 220 -12.61 7.04 5.51
CA GLU A 220 -12.45 8.26 6.29
C GLU A 220 -13.29 9.41 5.68
N THR A 221 -14.11 10.07 6.51
CA THR A 221 -15.21 10.92 6.06
C THR A 221 -14.77 12.24 5.42
N ARG A 222 -13.58 12.77 5.75
CA ARG A 222 -13.01 14.01 5.22
C ARG A 222 -12.12 13.78 3.99
N SER A 223 -11.71 12.57 3.74
CA SER A 223 -10.86 12.19 2.61
C SER A 223 -11.41 12.71 1.28
N THR A 224 -10.51 13.17 0.42
CA THR A 224 -10.87 13.78 -0.87
C THR A 224 -11.63 12.79 -1.75
N GLY A 225 -12.87 13.11 -2.11
CA GLY A 225 -13.81 12.17 -2.74
C GLY A 225 -13.28 11.51 -4.00
N TRP A 226 -12.60 12.24 -4.91
CA TRP A 226 -12.07 11.63 -6.13
C TRP A 226 -10.90 10.65 -5.85
N LEU A 227 -10.10 10.85 -4.76
CA LEU A 227 -9.09 9.88 -4.33
C LEU A 227 -9.75 8.61 -3.77
N VAL A 228 -10.80 8.77 -2.96
CA VAL A 228 -11.62 7.64 -2.48
C VAL A 228 -12.17 6.83 -3.66
N ASP A 229 -12.65 7.51 -4.72
CA ASP A 229 -13.18 6.85 -5.91
C ASP A 229 -12.08 6.08 -6.67
N LEU A 230 -10.86 6.63 -6.78
CA LEU A 230 -9.72 5.93 -7.41
C LEU A 230 -9.27 4.71 -6.60
N VAL A 231 -9.17 4.84 -5.27
CA VAL A 231 -8.85 3.69 -4.39
C VAL A 231 -9.91 2.59 -4.52
N ARG A 232 -11.21 2.97 -4.57
CA ARG A 232 -12.30 2.00 -4.79
C ARG A 232 -12.20 1.33 -6.16
N GLN A 233 -11.88 2.07 -7.22
CA GLN A 233 -11.69 1.53 -8.58
C GLN A 233 -10.49 0.58 -8.61
N ALA A 234 -9.38 0.94 -7.98
CA ALA A 234 -8.21 0.09 -7.86
C ALA A 234 -8.54 -1.22 -7.11
N ALA A 235 -9.25 -1.13 -5.98
CA ALA A 235 -9.71 -2.30 -5.24
C ALA A 235 -10.64 -3.19 -6.10
N HIS A 236 -11.60 -2.60 -6.79
CA HIS A 236 -12.51 -3.32 -7.69
C HIS A 236 -11.78 -4.06 -8.80
N LYS A 237 -10.76 -3.46 -9.38
CA LYS A 237 -9.95 -4.06 -10.45
C LYS A 237 -9.30 -5.38 -10.04
N TYR A 238 -8.92 -5.51 -8.78
CA TYR A 238 -8.32 -6.73 -8.22
C TYR A 238 -9.34 -7.65 -7.53
N GLY A 239 -10.62 -7.27 -7.46
CA GLY A 239 -11.67 -8.03 -6.77
C GLY A 239 -11.59 -7.93 -5.25
N TYR A 240 -11.05 -6.82 -4.74
CA TYR A 240 -10.86 -6.54 -3.32
C TYR A 240 -11.97 -5.67 -2.70
N ASP A 241 -13.11 -5.50 -3.41
CA ASP A 241 -14.21 -4.63 -2.99
C ASP A 241 -14.63 -4.82 -1.54
N ARG A 242 -14.59 -6.06 -1.04
CA ARG A 242 -15.04 -6.40 0.32
C ARG A 242 -14.17 -5.84 1.44
N TYR A 243 -12.94 -5.44 1.11
CA TYR A 243 -11.98 -4.95 2.08
C TYR A 243 -11.94 -3.42 2.17
N PHE A 244 -12.64 -2.70 1.26
CA PHE A 244 -12.55 -1.26 1.17
C PHE A 244 -13.90 -0.58 1.28
N PHE A 245 -14.00 0.34 2.25
CA PHE A 245 -15.06 1.33 2.34
C PHE A 245 -16.48 0.74 2.51
N GLN A 246 -16.58 -0.35 3.28
CA GLN A 246 -17.89 -0.90 3.68
C GLN A 246 -18.52 -0.07 4.81
N THR A 247 -17.70 0.55 5.63
CA THR A 247 -18.06 1.44 6.73
C THR A 247 -17.45 2.83 6.51
N GLU A 248 -17.96 3.83 7.24
CA GLU A 248 -17.45 5.21 7.22
C GLU A 248 -17.16 5.66 8.65
N GLU A 249 -15.96 6.20 8.88
CA GLU A 249 -15.56 6.72 10.19
C GLU A 249 -14.88 8.09 10.06
N PRO A 250 -15.10 9.01 11.00
CA PRO A 250 -14.30 10.23 11.11
C PRO A 250 -12.98 9.91 11.83
N VAL A 251 -11.86 10.06 11.15
CA VAL A 251 -10.55 9.84 11.73
C VAL A 251 -9.74 11.14 11.74
N GLU A 252 -9.14 11.47 12.89
CA GLU A 252 -8.17 12.56 12.97
C GLU A 252 -6.77 11.96 12.83
N ASP A 253 -6.05 12.29 11.74
CA ASP A 253 -4.75 11.71 11.43
C ASP A 253 -3.89 12.66 10.60
N ASP A 254 -2.67 12.26 10.26
CA ASP A 254 -1.62 13.01 9.55
C ASP A 254 -2.09 13.62 8.23
N HIS A 255 -3.04 12.97 7.52
CA HIS A 255 -3.61 13.48 6.26
C HIS A 255 -4.29 14.84 6.43
N LEU A 256 -4.89 15.10 7.60
CA LEU A 256 -5.61 16.35 7.86
C LEU A 256 -4.70 17.59 7.82
N ALA A 257 -3.43 17.42 8.22
CA ALA A 257 -2.47 18.52 8.17
C ALA A 257 -2.27 19.06 6.74
N PHE A 258 -2.41 18.21 5.74
CA PHE A 258 -2.30 18.54 4.31
C PHE A 258 -3.66 18.90 3.72
N LEU A 259 -4.71 18.16 4.03
CA LEU A 259 -6.07 18.40 3.57
C LEU A 259 -6.56 19.80 3.94
N ASP A 260 -6.36 20.24 5.19
CA ASP A 260 -6.73 21.57 5.69
C ASP A 260 -5.96 22.71 5.01
N ARG A 261 -4.90 22.39 4.26
CA ARG A 261 -4.12 23.32 3.44
C ARG A 261 -4.41 23.19 1.95
N GLY A 262 -5.48 22.48 1.59
CA GLY A 262 -5.96 22.36 0.21
C GLY A 262 -5.22 21.32 -0.64
N VAL A 263 -4.44 20.42 -0.03
CA VAL A 263 -3.85 19.28 -0.73
C VAL A 263 -4.88 18.16 -0.81
N PRO A 264 -5.18 17.60 -2.00
CA PRO A 264 -6.01 16.40 -2.09
C PRO A 264 -5.40 15.26 -1.29
N SER A 265 -6.09 14.82 -0.23
CA SER A 265 -5.57 13.83 0.71
C SER A 265 -6.58 12.72 0.98
N ILE A 266 -6.08 11.52 1.21
CA ILE A 266 -6.85 10.36 1.64
C ILE A 266 -6.11 9.67 2.78
N ASP A 267 -6.88 9.19 3.74
CA ASP A 267 -6.45 8.23 4.74
C ASP A 267 -6.96 6.85 4.35
N VAL A 268 -6.06 5.90 4.27
CA VAL A 268 -6.34 4.49 4.04
C VAL A 268 -6.02 3.77 5.33
N ILE A 269 -7.05 3.54 6.13
CA ILE A 269 -6.93 3.07 7.50
C ILE A 269 -7.90 1.93 7.79
N ASP A 270 -7.44 0.96 8.59
CA ASP A 270 -8.25 -0.08 9.24
C ASP A 270 -8.23 0.17 10.74
N LEU A 271 -9.22 0.92 11.24
CA LEU A 271 -9.28 1.35 12.63
C LEU A 271 -9.92 0.30 13.56
N ASP A 272 -10.75 -0.60 13.04
CA ASP A 272 -11.42 -1.67 13.83
C ASP A 272 -10.52 -2.91 13.96
N TYR A 273 -9.40 -2.73 14.67
CA TYR A 273 -8.34 -3.71 14.79
C TYR A 273 -8.61 -4.77 15.85
N GLY A 274 -8.95 -5.97 15.38
CA GLY A 274 -9.31 -7.12 16.20
C GLY A 274 -10.73 -7.05 16.79
N PRO A 275 -11.22 -8.10 17.45
CA PRO A 275 -12.60 -8.17 17.95
C PRO A 275 -12.96 -7.00 18.88
N ASN A 276 -13.90 -6.16 18.44
CA ASN A 276 -14.29 -4.91 19.13
C ASN A 276 -13.10 -3.95 19.36
N ASN A 277 -12.24 -3.83 18.39
CA ASN A 277 -11.04 -2.98 18.44
C ASN A 277 -10.09 -3.29 19.63
N SER A 278 -9.98 -4.57 20.00
CA SER A 278 -9.27 -4.98 21.22
C SER A 278 -7.75 -5.05 21.08
N TYR A 279 -7.22 -4.94 19.86
CA TYR A 279 -5.77 -4.96 19.62
C TYR A 279 -5.19 -3.55 19.54
N HIS A 280 -5.98 -2.57 19.07
CA HIS A 280 -5.58 -1.18 18.96
C HIS A 280 -5.10 -0.61 20.28
N HIS A 281 -3.94 0.00 20.31
CA HIS A 281 -3.29 0.59 21.49
C HIS A 281 -3.18 -0.35 22.69
N THR A 282 -2.92 -1.63 22.45
CA THR A 282 -2.68 -2.64 23.50
C THR A 282 -1.43 -3.47 23.24
N ALA A 283 -0.97 -4.20 24.25
CA ALA A 283 0.13 -5.15 24.09
C ALA A 283 -0.22 -6.35 23.16
N GLN A 284 -1.46 -6.41 22.64
CA GLN A 284 -1.90 -7.42 21.67
C GLN A 284 -1.61 -7.02 20.23
N ASP A 285 -1.23 -5.76 19.96
CA ASP A 285 -0.74 -5.37 18.64
C ASP A 285 0.62 -5.99 18.36
N THR A 286 0.59 -7.20 17.87
CA THR A 286 1.74 -8.07 17.66
C THR A 286 1.75 -8.66 16.26
N LEU A 287 2.92 -9.06 15.77
CA LEU A 287 3.13 -9.49 14.39
C LEU A 287 2.24 -10.69 13.96
N ASP A 288 1.76 -11.49 14.90
CA ASP A 288 0.83 -12.59 14.61
C ASP A 288 -0.59 -12.10 14.23
N LYS A 289 -0.90 -10.83 14.38
CA LYS A 289 -2.14 -10.20 13.90
C LYS A 289 -2.00 -9.62 12.49
N VAL A 290 -0.77 -9.33 12.06
CA VAL A 290 -0.48 -8.77 10.73
C VAL A 290 -0.33 -9.88 9.68
N SER A 291 -0.79 -9.64 8.45
CA SER A 291 -0.70 -10.64 7.37
C SER A 291 -0.05 -10.10 6.09
N ALA A 292 0.72 -10.96 5.43
CA ALA A 292 1.24 -10.68 4.09
C ALA A 292 0.11 -10.52 3.06
N HIS A 293 -1.04 -11.18 3.30
CA HIS A 293 -2.19 -11.09 2.40
C HIS A 293 -2.79 -9.69 2.39
N SER A 294 -3.03 -9.10 3.55
CA SER A 294 -3.53 -7.72 3.68
C SER A 294 -2.55 -6.73 3.06
N LEU A 295 -1.26 -6.85 3.38
CA LEU A 295 -0.21 -6.02 2.78
C LEU A 295 -0.09 -6.21 1.26
N THR A 296 -0.45 -7.38 0.70
CA THR A 296 -0.55 -7.57 -0.76
C THR A 296 -1.71 -6.78 -1.33
N ILE A 297 -2.88 -6.86 -0.69
CA ILE A 297 -4.09 -6.13 -1.10
C ILE A 297 -3.81 -4.63 -1.15
N ASP A 298 -3.31 -4.07 -0.06
CA ASP A 298 -3.03 -2.63 0.01
C ASP A 298 -1.92 -2.21 -0.95
N GLY A 299 -0.87 -3.00 -1.08
CA GLY A 299 0.19 -2.74 -2.05
C GLY A 299 -0.29 -2.71 -3.49
N ASP A 300 -1.17 -3.64 -3.89
CA ASP A 300 -1.80 -3.65 -5.21
C ASP A 300 -2.65 -2.40 -5.42
N VAL A 301 -3.47 -2.05 -4.43
CA VAL A 301 -4.38 -0.88 -4.50
C VAL A 301 -3.60 0.43 -4.53
N PHE A 302 -2.58 0.60 -3.69
CA PHE A 302 -1.73 1.81 -3.72
C PHE A 302 -1.03 1.98 -5.07
N LEU A 303 -0.41 0.92 -5.59
CA LEU A 303 0.30 0.96 -6.87
C LEU A 303 -0.64 1.22 -8.04
N GLU A 304 -1.84 0.66 -8.02
CA GLU A 304 -2.83 0.92 -9.07
C GLU A 304 -3.39 2.34 -8.99
N THR A 305 -3.73 2.83 -7.78
CA THR A 305 -4.18 4.21 -7.56
C THR A 305 -3.15 5.22 -8.08
N ILE A 306 -1.84 4.99 -7.84
CA ILE A 306 -0.77 5.82 -8.41
C ILE A 306 -0.82 5.84 -9.94
N LYS A 307 -1.09 4.70 -10.59
CA LYS A 307 -1.19 4.65 -12.06
C LYS A 307 -2.41 5.44 -12.55
N GLU A 308 -3.54 5.32 -11.86
CA GLU A 308 -4.77 6.05 -12.21
C GLU A 308 -4.59 7.55 -12.02
N ILE A 309 -3.98 8.03 -10.93
CA ILE A 309 -3.62 9.44 -10.73
C ILE A 309 -2.71 9.94 -11.86
N ASN A 310 -1.81 9.12 -12.35
CA ASN A 310 -0.92 9.50 -13.46
C ASN A 310 -1.65 9.60 -14.81
N GLN A 311 -2.90 9.17 -14.92
CA GLN A 311 -3.71 9.27 -16.14
C GLN A 311 -4.62 10.51 -16.15
N LEU A 312 -4.80 11.15 -15.01
CA LEU A 312 -5.51 12.42 -14.89
C LEU A 312 -4.68 13.59 -15.45
#